data_c59ad26d5dc436d862fde863a4b5fa77
#
_entry.id   c59ad26d5dc436d862fde863a4b5fa77
#
_cell.length_a   1.000
_cell.length_b   1.000
_cell.length_c   1.000
_cell.angle_alpha   90.00
_cell.angle_beta   90.00
_cell.angle_gamma   90.00
#
_symmetry.space_group_name_H-M   'P 1'
#
loop_
_entity.id
_entity.type
_entity.pdbx_description
1 polymer ?
#
loop_
_entity_poly.entity_id
_entity_poly.type
_entity_poly.pdbx_seq_one_letter_code
_entity_poly.pdbx_strand_id
1 'polypeptide(L)'
;MKDFEALKEEAKQYIRYDKDKANKIATITFARPQAQNAMNAGMRQLYADLVFKANIDDDVKVLVIRGEGDNFGSGGDLSEQADMLSESGEDVDLTWEFGINDPDVKYPPKNSYRFLHGLTDHYAKTRAGNRPLQEFKKISIVEAKGYCYGWHFYQAADADLLVSADDALFGHPS
;
A
#
# COMPACT_ATOMS: atom_id res chain seq x y z
N MET A 1 -20.28 5.84 3.45
CA MET A 1 -18.84 6.23 3.44
C MET A 1 -18.13 5.29 4.39
N LYS A 2 -17.21 4.46 3.89
CA LYS A 2 -16.43 3.58 4.76
C LYS A 2 -15.57 4.46 5.69
N ASP A 3 -15.57 4.13 6.99
CA ASP A 3 -14.75 4.84 7.97
C ASP A 3 -13.29 4.37 7.82
N PHE A 4 -12.43 5.22 7.29
CA PHE A 4 -11.01 4.89 7.09
C PHE A 4 -10.28 4.59 8.40
N GLU A 5 -10.70 5.17 9.52
CA GLU A 5 -10.11 4.85 10.82
C GLU A 5 -10.47 3.43 11.25
N ALA A 6 -11.71 3.01 11.03
CA ALA A 6 -12.14 1.64 11.29
C ALA A 6 -11.39 0.63 10.40
N LEU A 7 -11.20 0.95 9.10
CA LEU A 7 -10.42 0.11 8.20
C LEU A 7 -8.94 0.00 8.61
N LYS A 8 -8.33 1.09 9.08
CA LYS A 8 -6.95 1.06 9.60
C LYS A 8 -6.85 0.26 10.90
N GLU A 9 -7.83 0.37 11.78
CA GLU A 9 -7.85 -0.41 13.02
C GLU A 9 -7.91 -1.90 12.73
N GLU A 10 -8.79 -2.33 11.81
CA GLU A 10 -8.86 -3.70 11.35
C GLU A 10 -7.53 -4.16 10.70
N ALA A 11 -6.88 -3.30 9.95
CA ALA A 11 -5.62 -3.61 9.28
C ALA A 11 -4.44 -3.87 10.22
N LYS A 12 -4.51 -3.45 11.49
CA LYS A 12 -3.45 -3.67 12.49
C LYS A 12 -3.13 -5.15 12.72
N GLN A 13 -4.07 -6.06 12.47
CA GLN A 13 -3.81 -7.50 12.53
C GLN A 13 -2.94 -8.00 11.37
N TYR A 14 -2.82 -7.23 10.28
CA TYR A 14 -2.13 -7.62 9.05
C TYR A 14 -0.84 -6.84 8.77
N ILE A 15 -0.56 -5.81 9.57
CA ILE A 15 0.70 -5.04 9.47
C ILE A 15 1.28 -4.86 10.87
N ARG A 16 2.53 -5.28 11.04
CA ARG A 16 3.28 -5.05 12.28
C ARG A 16 4.32 -3.96 12.07
N TYR A 17 4.56 -3.19 13.12
CA TYR A 17 5.60 -2.18 13.18
C TYR A 17 6.47 -2.43 14.41
N ASP A 18 7.72 -2.78 14.19
CA ASP A 18 8.71 -3.02 15.23
C ASP A 18 9.80 -1.97 15.18
N LYS A 19 10.31 -1.56 16.34
CA LYS A 19 11.39 -0.59 16.43
C LYS A 19 12.53 -1.11 17.31
N ASP A 20 13.70 -1.28 16.71
CA ASP A 20 14.96 -1.51 17.39
C ASP A 20 15.67 -0.16 17.65
N LYS A 21 15.50 0.36 18.86
CA LYS A 21 16.10 1.63 19.25
C LYS A 21 17.62 1.59 19.30
N ALA A 22 18.20 0.45 19.66
CA ALA A 22 19.66 0.31 19.82
C ALA A 22 20.34 0.45 18.46
N ASN A 23 19.77 -0.15 17.42
CA ASN A 23 20.30 -0.11 16.05
C ASN A 23 19.65 0.98 15.19
N LYS A 24 18.66 1.71 15.72
CA LYS A 24 17.92 2.76 15.02
C LYS A 24 17.20 2.28 13.76
N ILE A 25 16.64 1.07 13.82
CA ILE A 25 15.95 0.43 12.73
C ILE A 25 14.45 0.31 13.09
N ALA A 26 13.58 0.71 12.17
CA ALA A 26 12.18 0.33 12.18
C ALA A 26 11.93 -0.75 11.12
N THR A 27 11.00 -1.65 11.42
CA THR A 27 10.60 -2.71 10.47
C THR A 27 9.09 -2.69 10.32
N ILE A 28 8.61 -2.61 9.08
CA ILE A 28 7.22 -2.85 8.72
C ILE A 28 7.15 -4.27 8.14
N THR A 29 6.29 -5.11 8.71
CA THR A 29 6.06 -6.47 8.24
C THR A 29 4.62 -6.63 7.79
N PHE A 30 4.40 -6.96 6.51
CA PHE A 30 3.10 -7.42 6.02
C PHE A 30 2.87 -8.83 6.52
N ALA A 31 1.81 -9.05 7.29
CA ALA A 31 1.56 -10.27 8.06
C ALA A 31 0.22 -10.92 7.68
N ARG A 32 -0.01 -11.08 6.37
CA ARG A 32 -1.20 -11.73 5.80
C ARG A 32 -0.78 -12.83 4.80
N PRO A 33 0.07 -13.79 5.22
CA PRO A 33 0.65 -14.78 4.30
C PRO A 33 -0.40 -15.67 3.63
N GLN A 34 -1.54 -15.94 4.29
CA GLN A 34 -2.67 -16.71 3.74
C GLN A 34 -3.31 -16.05 2.50
N ALA A 35 -3.16 -14.75 2.34
CA ALA A 35 -3.57 -13.98 1.15
C ALA A 35 -2.34 -13.43 0.39
N GLN A 36 -1.18 -14.08 0.50
CA GLN A 36 0.06 -13.67 -0.15
C GLN A 36 0.41 -12.21 0.09
N ASN A 37 0.11 -11.71 1.29
CA ASN A 37 0.29 -10.31 1.71
C ASN A 37 -0.43 -9.28 0.84
N ALA A 38 -1.50 -9.67 0.14
CA ALA A 38 -2.30 -8.74 -0.68
C ALA A 38 -2.80 -7.55 0.16
N MET A 39 -2.70 -6.36 -0.40
CA MET A 39 -2.98 -5.08 0.26
C MET A 39 -4.43 -4.64 0.01
N ASN A 40 -5.23 -4.59 1.07
CA ASN A 40 -6.53 -3.91 1.04
C ASN A 40 -6.40 -2.41 1.35
N ALA A 41 -7.49 -1.67 1.25
CA ALA A 41 -7.51 -0.21 1.47
C ALA A 41 -7.03 0.18 2.88
N GLY A 42 -7.47 -0.54 3.91
CA GLY A 42 -7.06 -0.29 5.30
C GLY A 42 -5.56 -0.49 5.51
N MET A 43 -5.00 -1.58 4.96
CA MET A 43 -3.57 -1.85 5.03
C MET A 43 -2.74 -0.76 4.33
N ARG A 44 -3.16 -0.27 3.17
CA ARG A 44 -2.47 0.80 2.43
C ARG A 44 -2.45 2.10 3.24
N GLN A 45 -3.57 2.46 3.87
CA GLN A 45 -3.65 3.66 4.72
C GLN A 45 -2.77 3.52 5.99
N LEU A 46 -2.85 2.39 6.66
CA LEU A 46 -2.02 2.13 7.84
C LEU A 46 -0.52 2.13 7.50
N TYR A 47 -0.14 1.53 6.37
CA TYR A 47 1.23 1.57 5.87
C TYR A 47 1.75 3.00 5.70
N ALA A 48 0.95 3.88 5.08
CA ALA A 48 1.31 5.27 4.90
C ALA A 48 1.57 5.99 6.25
N ASP A 49 0.70 5.75 7.23
CA ASP A 49 0.85 6.30 8.58
C ASP A 49 2.13 5.77 9.27
N LEU A 50 2.46 4.49 9.08
CA LEU A 50 3.65 3.87 9.67
C LEU A 50 4.96 4.36 9.02
N VAL A 51 4.98 4.56 7.70
CA VAL A 51 6.13 5.16 7.01
C VAL A 51 6.32 6.61 7.48
N PHE A 52 5.24 7.39 7.61
CA PHE A 52 5.31 8.74 8.15
C PHE A 52 5.82 8.73 9.60
N LYS A 53 5.33 7.83 10.45
CA LYS A 53 5.81 7.64 11.82
C LYS A 53 7.32 7.37 11.86
N ALA A 54 7.81 6.46 11.02
CA ALA A 54 9.24 6.17 10.93
C ALA A 54 10.05 7.38 10.43
N ASN A 55 9.47 8.19 9.53
CA ASN A 55 10.11 9.36 8.97
C ASN A 55 10.39 10.45 10.01
N ILE A 56 9.45 10.69 10.94
CA ILE A 56 9.57 11.72 11.97
C ILE A 56 10.25 11.26 13.26
N ASP A 57 10.46 9.96 13.44
CA ASP A 57 11.02 9.39 14.67
C ASP A 57 12.57 9.46 14.68
N ASP A 58 13.17 10.27 15.55
CA ASP A 58 14.62 10.44 15.65
C ASP A 58 15.38 9.18 16.06
N ASP A 59 14.72 8.22 16.70
CA ASP A 59 15.29 6.91 17.01
C ASP A 59 15.31 5.96 15.80
N VAL A 60 14.83 6.40 14.63
CA VAL A 60 14.84 5.61 13.40
C VAL A 60 15.75 6.29 12.38
N LYS A 61 16.65 5.53 11.78
CA LYS A 61 17.51 5.95 10.67
C LYS A 61 17.33 5.08 9.43
N VAL A 62 16.86 3.85 9.63
CA VAL A 62 16.60 2.89 8.55
C VAL A 62 15.20 2.31 8.73
N LEU A 63 14.48 2.21 7.65
CA LEU A 63 13.19 1.51 7.56
C LEU A 63 13.36 0.25 6.71
N VAL A 64 13.07 -0.91 7.30
CA VAL A 64 13.01 -2.18 6.59
C VAL A 64 11.54 -2.52 6.33
N ILE A 65 11.22 -2.95 5.12
CA ILE A 65 9.88 -3.37 4.72
C ILE A 65 9.96 -4.80 4.20
N ARG A 66 9.17 -5.71 4.78
CA ARG A 66 9.20 -7.12 4.44
C ARG A 66 7.83 -7.78 4.50
N GLY A 67 7.71 -8.98 3.92
CA GLY A 67 6.53 -9.85 4.01
C GLY A 67 6.77 -11.04 4.93
N GLU A 68 5.75 -11.47 5.67
CA GLU A 68 5.73 -12.74 6.38
C GLU A 68 5.40 -13.88 5.42
N GLY A 69 5.89 -15.10 5.71
CA GLY A 69 5.71 -16.28 4.85
C GLY A 69 6.59 -16.24 3.61
N ASP A 70 6.14 -16.84 2.50
CA ASP A 70 6.95 -17.11 1.32
C ASP A 70 7.02 -15.94 0.33
N ASN A 71 6.13 -14.95 0.45
CA ASN A 71 6.03 -13.85 -0.50
C ASN A 71 6.23 -12.49 0.17
N PHE A 72 6.83 -11.56 -0.56
CA PHE A 72 6.78 -10.14 -0.17
C PHE A 72 5.34 -9.63 -0.32
N GLY A 73 4.73 -9.81 -1.49
CA GLY A 73 3.32 -9.59 -1.67
C GLY A 73 2.85 -9.64 -3.12
N SER A 74 1.57 -9.98 -3.29
CA SER A 74 0.93 -10.20 -4.59
C SER A 74 0.28 -8.94 -5.20
N GLY A 75 0.35 -7.80 -4.53
CA GLY A 75 -0.28 -6.56 -5.02
C GLY A 75 -1.54 -6.18 -4.27
N GLY A 76 -2.52 -5.61 -4.96
CA GLY A 76 -3.82 -5.25 -4.39
C GLY A 76 -4.70 -6.47 -4.09
N ASP A 77 -5.60 -6.35 -3.11
CA ASP A 77 -6.55 -7.39 -2.76
C ASP A 77 -7.67 -7.47 -3.82
N LEU A 78 -7.62 -8.52 -4.65
CA LEU A 78 -8.60 -8.73 -5.73
C LEU A 78 -9.99 -9.07 -5.19
N SER A 79 -10.11 -9.65 -4.00
CA SER A 79 -11.43 -9.92 -3.40
C SER A 79 -12.12 -8.62 -3.01
N GLU A 80 -11.39 -7.67 -2.43
CA GLU A 80 -11.92 -6.33 -2.15
C GLU A 80 -12.38 -5.61 -3.43
N GLN A 81 -11.62 -5.73 -4.51
CA GLN A 81 -11.98 -5.16 -5.81
C GLN A 81 -13.20 -5.86 -6.44
N ALA A 82 -13.30 -7.18 -6.32
CA ALA A 82 -14.44 -7.94 -6.82
C ALA A 82 -15.73 -7.60 -6.05
N ASP A 83 -15.63 -7.43 -4.72
CA ASP A 83 -16.78 -7.03 -3.89
C ASP A 83 -17.29 -5.64 -4.30
N MET A 84 -16.38 -4.69 -4.54
CA MET A 84 -16.74 -3.36 -5.05
C MET A 84 -17.48 -3.44 -6.39
N LEU A 85 -16.99 -4.28 -7.32
CA LEU A 85 -17.61 -4.46 -8.63
C LEU A 85 -18.98 -5.15 -8.54
N SER A 86 -19.18 -6.06 -7.59
CA SER A 86 -20.42 -6.81 -7.40
C SER A 86 -21.53 -5.99 -6.74
N GLU A 87 -21.15 -5.12 -5.79
CA GLU A 87 -22.11 -4.27 -5.05
C GLU A 87 -22.65 -3.10 -5.88
N SER A 88 -21.98 -2.72 -6.95
CA SER A 88 -22.22 -1.47 -7.64
C SER A 88 -22.93 -1.62 -9.00
N GLY A 89 -23.13 -2.82 -9.52
CA GLY A 89 -23.69 -3.02 -10.85
C GLY A 89 -22.89 -2.27 -11.93
N GLU A 90 -23.56 -1.55 -12.84
CA GLU A 90 -22.89 -0.78 -13.89
C GLU A 90 -22.23 0.52 -13.40
N ASP A 91 -22.54 0.98 -12.17
CA ASP A 91 -22.05 2.23 -11.58
C ASP A 91 -21.14 1.98 -10.36
N VAL A 92 -19.91 1.52 -10.59
CA VAL A 92 -18.90 1.41 -9.52
C VAL A 92 -18.57 2.81 -8.98
N ASP A 93 -18.98 3.08 -7.75
CA ASP A 93 -18.61 4.33 -7.08
C ASP A 93 -17.24 4.20 -6.37
N LEU A 94 -16.17 4.47 -7.09
CA LEU A 94 -14.80 4.48 -6.55
C LEU A 94 -14.49 5.77 -5.77
N THR A 95 -15.41 6.73 -5.69
CA THR A 95 -15.15 8.02 -5.05
C THR A 95 -14.85 7.88 -3.56
N TRP A 96 -15.44 6.89 -2.88
CA TRP A 96 -15.15 6.62 -1.47
C TRP A 96 -13.70 6.14 -1.25
N GLU A 97 -13.17 5.31 -2.15
CA GLU A 97 -11.81 4.79 -2.08
C GLU A 97 -10.79 5.93 -2.24
N PHE A 98 -11.07 6.86 -3.13
CA PHE A 98 -10.22 8.01 -3.35
C PHE A 98 -10.45 9.13 -2.32
N GLY A 99 -11.48 9.03 -1.48
CA GLY A 99 -11.87 10.09 -0.55
C GLY A 99 -12.26 11.37 -1.26
N ILE A 100 -12.77 11.25 -2.50
CA ILE A 100 -13.19 12.36 -3.34
C ILE A 100 -14.71 12.36 -3.39
N ASN A 101 -15.33 13.30 -2.70
CA ASN A 101 -16.78 13.52 -2.75
C ASN A 101 -17.05 14.99 -2.44
N ASP A 102 -16.57 15.85 -3.32
CA ASP A 102 -16.79 17.30 -3.22
C ASP A 102 -17.94 17.68 -4.16
N PRO A 103 -19.08 18.17 -3.64
CA PRO A 103 -20.22 18.56 -4.46
C PRO A 103 -19.95 19.73 -5.39
N ASP A 104 -18.94 20.54 -5.13
CA ASP A 104 -18.54 21.67 -5.95
C ASP A 104 -17.59 21.29 -7.09
N VAL A 105 -17.13 20.02 -7.12
CA VAL A 105 -16.21 19.52 -8.15
C VAL A 105 -16.98 18.75 -9.22
N LYS A 106 -16.86 19.20 -10.47
CA LYS A 106 -17.35 18.46 -11.62
C LYS A 106 -16.32 17.40 -12.04
N TYR A 107 -16.52 16.18 -11.58
CA TYR A 107 -15.65 15.07 -11.96
C TYR A 107 -15.83 14.67 -13.44
N PRO A 108 -14.79 14.12 -14.09
CA PRO A 108 -14.94 13.48 -15.40
C PRO A 108 -15.95 12.34 -15.35
N PRO A 109 -16.59 11.95 -16.48
CA PRO A 109 -17.46 10.78 -16.50
C PRO A 109 -16.77 9.52 -15.94
N LYS A 110 -17.44 8.78 -15.06
CA LYS A 110 -16.88 7.63 -14.32
C LYS A 110 -16.28 6.54 -15.24
N ASN A 111 -16.84 6.35 -16.43
CA ASN A 111 -16.35 5.40 -17.42
C ASN A 111 -15.29 6.00 -18.39
N SER A 112 -14.81 7.21 -18.12
CA SER A 112 -13.82 7.86 -18.98
C SER A 112 -12.41 7.54 -18.54
N TYR A 113 -11.47 7.49 -19.52
CA TYR A 113 -10.05 7.38 -19.25
C TYR A 113 -9.54 8.46 -18.28
N ARG A 114 -10.05 9.69 -18.42
CA ARG A 114 -9.65 10.80 -17.51
C ARG A 114 -10.03 10.55 -16.06
N PHE A 115 -11.18 9.94 -15.82
CA PHE A 115 -11.59 9.58 -14.47
C PHE A 115 -10.74 8.45 -13.92
N LEU A 116 -10.70 7.31 -14.62
CA LEU A 116 -9.99 6.13 -14.16
C LEU A 116 -8.50 6.38 -14.00
N HIS A 117 -7.85 6.91 -15.03
CA HIS A 117 -6.39 7.13 -15.00
C HIS A 117 -6.00 8.27 -14.06
N GLY A 118 -6.68 9.40 -14.13
CA GLY A 118 -6.37 10.56 -13.29
C GLY A 118 -6.60 10.30 -11.80
N LEU A 119 -7.70 9.65 -11.43
CA LEU A 119 -7.98 9.30 -10.05
C LEU A 119 -7.09 8.16 -9.56
N THR A 120 -6.85 7.14 -10.38
CA THR A 120 -5.95 6.03 -10.03
C THR A 120 -4.53 6.54 -9.81
N ASP A 121 -4.02 7.42 -10.67
CA ASP A 121 -2.69 8.02 -10.50
C ASP A 121 -2.63 8.89 -9.23
N HIS A 122 -3.63 9.74 -9.01
CA HIS A 122 -3.72 10.55 -7.79
C HIS A 122 -3.81 9.67 -6.54
N TYR A 123 -4.65 8.65 -6.57
CA TYR A 123 -4.81 7.71 -5.47
C TYR A 123 -3.53 6.94 -5.19
N ALA A 124 -2.89 6.38 -6.22
CA ALA A 124 -1.63 5.66 -6.08
C ALA A 124 -0.53 6.55 -5.46
N LYS A 125 -0.46 7.80 -5.86
CA LYS A 125 0.55 8.73 -5.34
C LYS A 125 0.26 9.28 -3.95
N THR A 126 -1.01 9.50 -3.62
CA THR A 126 -1.36 10.22 -2.39
C THR A 126 -1.94 9.34 -1.29
N ARG A 127 -2.73 8.32 -1.63
CA ARG A 127 -3.51 7.54 -0.67
C ARG A 127 -3.28 6.04 -0.69
N ALA A 128 -2.79 5.49 -1.80
CA ALA A 128 -2.50 4.05 -1.89
C ALA A 128 -1.17 3.63 -1.25
N GLY A 129 -0.49 4.56 -0.56
CA GLY A 129 0.74 4.26 0.17
C GLY A 129 2.01 4.23 -0.68
N ASN A 130 1.97 4.65 -1.96
CA ASN A 130 3.19 4.72 -2.77
C ASN A 130 4.01 5.97 -2.45
N ARG A 131 3.37 7.13 -2.42
CA ARG A 131 4.04 8.41 -2.17
C ARG A 131 4.80 8.49 -0.83
N PRO A 132 4.31 7.94 0.29
CA PRO A 132 5.02 8.01 1.56
C PRO A 132 6.44 7.49 1.51
N LEU A 133 6.72 6.40 0.77
CA LEU A 133 8.07 5.87 0.62
C LEU A 133 8.94 6.75 -0.28
N GLN A 134 8.39 7.29 -1.36
CA GLN A 134 9.09 8.26 -2.23
C GLN A 134 9.49 9.55 -1.49
N GLU A 135 8.71 9.95 -0.49
CA GLU A 135 8.96 11.13 0.34
C GLU A 135 9.75 10.82 1.62
N PHE A 136 10.09 9.57 1.86
CA PHE A 136 10.85 9.14 3.03
C PHE A 136 12.26 9.76 3.02
N LYS A 137 12.68 10.35 4.14
CA LYS A 137 13.93 11.14 4.23
C LYS A 137 15.09 10.39 4.91
N LYS A 138 14.92 9.10 5.09
CA LYS A 138 15.94 8.21 5.69
C LYS A 138 16.13 7.03 4.75
N ILE A 139 17.00 6.08 5.11
CA ILE A 139 17.26 4.91 4.26
C ILE A 139 16.10 3.93 4.35
N SER A 140 15.58 3.55 3.21
CA SER A 140 14.55 2.52 3.05
C SER A 140 15.13 1.26 2.40
N ILE A 141 14.78 0.09 2.96
CA ILE A 141 15.22 -1.21 2.47
C ILE A 141 14.00 -2.10 2.31
N VAL A 142 13.82 -2.68 1.14
CA VAL A 142 12.82 -3.73 0.90
C VAL A 142 13.49 -5.10 0.85
N GLU A 143 12.96 -6.06 1.61
CA GLU A 143 13.29 -7.48 1.51
C GLU A 143 12.25 -8.18 0.63
N ALA A 144 12.58 -8.45 -0.63
CA ALA A 144 11.71 -9.15 -1.58
C ALA A 144 11.99 -10.64 -1.62
N LYS A 145 10.94 -11.46 -1.61
CA LYS A 145 10.98 -12.91 -1.80
C LYS A 145 9.68 -13.39 -2.43
N GLY A 146 9.71 -14.49 -3.15
CA GLY A 146 8.55 -15.01 -3.86
C GLY A 146 7.89 -13.93 -4.71
N TYR A 147 6.60 -13.73 -4.60
CA TYR A 147 5.89 -12.70 -5.36
C TYR A 147 6.18 -11.30 -4.84
N CYS A 148 6.59 -10.43 -5.75
CA CYS A 148 6.75 -8.99 -5.57
C CYS A 148 5.97 -8.29 -6.71
N TYR A 149 4.62 -8.31 -6.63
CA TYR A 149 3.75 -7.92 -7.73
C TYR A 149 2.93 -6.66 -7.43
N GLY A 150 2.53 -5.96 -8.47
CA GLY A 150 1.61 -4.84 -8.41
C GLY A 150 2.06 -3.76 -7.42
N TRP A 151 1.25 -3.46 -6.41
CA TRP A 151 1.57 -2.47 -5.37
C TRP A 151 2.93 -2.75 -4.69
N HIS A 152 3.26 -4.01 -4.40
CA HIS A 152 4.52 -4.37 -3.76
C HIS A 152 5.72 -4.16 -4.69
N PHE A 153 5.54 -4.34 -5.99
CA PHE A 153 6.56 -4.03 -6.98
C PHE A 153 6.94 -2.54 -6.94
N TYR A 154 5.95 -1.65 -6.82
CA TYR A 154 6.23 -0.22 -6.68
C TYR A 154 7.00 0.11 -5.40
N GLN A 155 6.66 -0.53 -4.27
CA GLN A 155 7.42 -0.33 -3.03
C GLN A 155 8.87 -0.78 -3.17
N ALA A 156 9.11 -1.91 -3.84
CA ALA A 156 10.45 -2.40 -4.12
C ALA A 156 11.24 -1.46 -5.05
N ALA A 157 10.54 -0.87 -6.04
CA ALA A 157 11.15 0.07 -6.99
C ALA A 157 11.44 1.46 -6.38
N ASP A 158 10.64 1.87 -5.37
CA ASP A 158 10.79 3.18 -4.71
C ASP A 158 11.76 3.14 -3.51
N ALA A 159 12.17 1.96 -3.06
CA ALA A 159 13.13 1.83 -1.95
C ALA A 159 14.55 2.23 -2.38
N ASP A 160 15.33 2.77 -1.43
CA ASP A 160 16.74 3.09 -1.67
C ASP A 160 17.59 1.84 -1.92
N LEU A 161 17.26 0.75 -1.22
CA LEU A 161 17.94 -0.54 -1.37
C LEU A 161 16.91 -1.68 -1.48
N LEU A 162 17.17 -2.59 -2.40
CA LEU A 162 16.40 -3.82 -2.56
C LEU A 162 17.29 -5.03 -2.27
N VAL A 163 16.90 -5.83 -1.29
CA VAL A 163 17.48 -7.16 -1.02
C VAL A 163 16.49 -8.20 -1.52
N SER A 164 16.91 -9.03 -2.45
CA SER A 164 16.03 -9.98 -3.11
C SER A 164 16.51 -11.41 -2.91
N ALA A 165 15.57 -12.33 -2.65
CA ALA A 165 15.84 -13.75 -2.79
C ALA A 165 16.07 -14.12 -4.27
N ASP A 166 16.81 -15.20 -4.51
CA ASP A 166 17.21 -15.64 -5.87
C ASP A 166 15.99 -16.00 -6.74
N ASP A 167 14.93 -16.47 -6.09
CA ASP A 167 13.68 -16.93 -6.71
C ASP A 167 12.56 -15.88 -6.69
N ALA A 168 12.85 -14.66 -6.27
CA ALA A 168 11.85 -13.61 -6.25
C ALA A 168 11.38 -13.24 -7.65
N LEU A 169 10.06 -13.13 -7.79
CA LEU A 169 9.39 -12.81 -9.05
C LEU A 169 8.83 -11.39 -8.99
N PHE A 170 9.34 -10.54 -9.87
CA PHE A 170 8.92 -9.14 -9.96
C PHE A 170 8.00 -8.93 -11.15
N GLY A 171 6.93 -8.16 -10.95
CA GLY A 171 6.04 -7.84 -12.04
C GLY A 171 4.91 -6.89 -11.69
N HIS A 172 4.38 -6.27 -12.74
CA HIS A 172 3.16 -5.50 -12.67
C HIS A 172 2.16 -6.16 -13.62
N PRO A 173 1.33 -7.10 -13.15
CA PRO A 173 0.27 -7.66 -13.96
C PRO A 173 -0.72 -6.54 -14.30
N SER A 174 -0.92 -6.31 -15.56
CA SER A 174 -1.89 -5.37 -16.14
C SER A 174 -3.15 -6.11 -16.52
#